data_2f54614122343fac8fac255bc60290af
#
_entry.id   2f54614122343fac8fac255bc60290af
#
_cell.length_a   1.000
_cell.length_b   1.000
_cell.length_c   1.000
_cell.angle_alpha   90.00
_cell.angle_beta   90.00
_cell.angle_gamma   90.00
#
_symmetry.space_group_name_H-M   'P 1'
#
loop_
_entity.id
_entity.type
_entity.pdbx_description
1 polymer ?
#
loop_
_entity_poly.entity_id
_entity_poly.type
_entity_poly.pdbx_seq_one_letter_code
_entity_poly.pdbx_strand_id
1 'polypeptide(L)'
;MASPAIRIQNLTKDFAVGMRGVKLRAVDDLCLEVGDNEIFGLLGPNGSGKSTTIKIILGLLEASTGNCEIYGKPSQLVDARRSVGFLPEAPYFYRYLTGRELVRYYARICMVPRSEIDSALDSVIQLVGMTEA
;
A
#
# COMPACT_ATOMS: atom_id res chain seq x y z
N MET A 1 -5.39 24.43 4.09
CA MET A 1 -4.65 23.43 4.86
C MET A 1 -4.32 22.29 3.91
N ALA A 2 -3.11 21.75 3.92
CA ALA A 2 -2.77 20.59 3.09
C ALA A 2 -3.58 19.37 3.57
N SER A 3 -4.04 18.54 2.65
CA SER A 3 -4.69 17.26 2.99
C SER A 3 -3.66 16.32 3.61
N PRO A 4 -4.01 15.57 4.67
CA PRO A 4 -3.12 14.57 5.24
C PRO A 4 -2.79 13.50 4.19
N ALA A 5 -1.65 12.83 4.35
CA ALA A 5 -1.24 11.73 3.48
C ALA A 5 -2.26 10.59 3.52
N ILE A 6 -2.75 10.25 4.71
CA ILE A 6 -3.80 9.25 4.93
C ILE A 6 -4.83 9.82 5.90
N ARG A 7 -6.12 9.66 5.58
CA ARG A 7 -7.23 9.94 6.49
C ARG A 7 -8.20 8.77 6.50
N ILE A 8 -8.48 8.25 7.68
CA ILE A 8 -9.47 7.20 7.93
C ILE A 8 -10.53 7.75 8.87
N GLN A 9 -11.81 7.56 8.52
CA GLN A 9 -12.94 8.05 9.31
C GLN A 9 -13.97 6.94 9.49
N ASN A 10 -14.21 6.58 10.76
CA ASN A 10 -15.21 5.60 11.21
C ASN A 10 -15.15 4.28 10.42
N LEU A 11 -13.92 3.83 10.12
CA LEU A 11 -13.67 2.66 9.28
C LEU A 11 -14.02 1.39 10.03
N THR A 12 -14.94 0.62 9.48
CA THR A 12 -15.30 -0.71 9.99
C THR A 12 -15.17 -1.73 8.88
N LYS A 13 -14.62 -2.90 9.21
CA LYS A 13 -14.55 -4.04 8.30
C LYS A 13 -15.06 -5.31 8.96
N ASP A 14 -16.15 -5.82 8.42
CA ASP A 14 -16.73 -7.11 8.75
C ASP A 14 -16.46 -8.12 7.64
N PHE A 15 -16.07 -9.34 7.99
CA PHE A 15 -15.98 -10.49 7.09
C PHE A 15 -17.09 -11.48 7.40
N ALA A 16 -17.74 -12.01 6.36
CA ALA A 16 -18.64 -13.15 6.52
C ALA A 16 -17.81 -14.43 6.65
N VAL A 17 -17.99 -15.15 7.74
CA VAL A 17 -17.26 -16.40 8.04
C VAL A 17 -18.24 -17.55 8.12
N GLY A 18 -17.93 -18.65 7.43
CA GLY A 18 -18.72 -19.87 7.42
C GLY A 18 -20.04 -19.79 6.65
N MET A 19 -20.71 -20.94 6.48
CA MET A 19 -21.97 -21.06 5.71
C MET A 19 -23.16 -20.33 6.35
N ARG A 20 -23.09 -19.98 7.63
CA ARG A 20 -24.16 -19.28 8.38
C ARG A 20 -24.02 -17.77 8.39
N GLY A 21 -23.02 -17.20 7.69
CA GLY A 21 -22.85 -15.77 7.57
C GLY A 21 -22.50 -15.07 8.89
N VAL A 22 -21.83 -15.77 9.81
CA VAL A 22 -21.33 -15.15 11.05
C VAL A 22 -20.37 -14.01 10.67
N LYS A 23 -20.61 -12.83 11.20
CA LYS A 23 -19.75 -11.66 10.95
C LYS A 23 -18.56 -11.69 11.90
N LEU A 24 -17.35 -11.68 11.35
CA LEU A 24 -16.11 -11.44 12.06
C LEU A 24 -15.69 -9.98 11.84
N ARG A 25 -15.74 -9.16 12.89
CA ARG A 25 -15.28 -7.78 12.82
C ARG A 25 -13.76 -7.72 12.94
N ALA A 26 -13.11 -7.30 11.89
CA ALA A 26 -11.65 -7.19 11.84
C ALA A 26 -11.14 -5.78 12.14
N VAL A 27 -11.93 -4.75 11.84
CA VAL A 27 -11.68 -3.35 12.19
C VAL A 27 -13.00 -2.77 12.68
N ASP A 28 -12.95 -2.01 13.78
CA ASP A 28 -14.13 -1.43 14.42
C ASP A 28 -13.93 0.07 14.64
N ASP A 29 -14.73 0.87 13.94
CA ASP A 29 -14.83 2.33 14.05
C ASP A 29 -13.47 3.06 14.13
N LEU A 30 -12.51 2.64 13.32
CA LEU A 30 -11.16 3.21 13.31
C LEU A 30 -11.17 4.62 12.73
N CYS A 31 -10.64 5.57 13.49
CA CYS A 31 -10.30 6.91 13.01
C CYS A 31 -8.79 7.11 13.14
N LEU A 32 -8.15 7.56 12.04
CA LEU A 32 -6.72 7.75 11.96
C LEU A 32 -6.38 8.83 10.95
N GLU A 33 -5.40 9.66 11.29
CA GLU A 33 -4.85 10.64 10.36
C GLU A 33 -3.32 10.56 10.40
N VAL A 34 -2.69 10.50 9.23
CA VAL A 34 -1.24 10.52 9.06
C VAL A 34 -0.88 11.73 8.22
N GLY A 35 -0.02 12.59 8.76
CA GLY A 35 0.46 13.79 8.10
C GLY A 35 1.40 13.50 6.92
N ASP A 36 1.66 14.53 6.12
CA ASP A 36 2.69 14.44 5.08
C ASP A 36 4.08 14.40 5.74
N ASN A 37 5.01 13.62 5.17
CA ASN A 37 6.35 13.39 5.72
C ASN A 37 6.38 12.84 7.16
N GLU A 38 5.32 12.20 7.62
CA GLU A 38 5.25 11.57 8.93
C GLU A 38 5.65 10.09 8.87
N ILE A 39 6.41 9.62 9.87
CA ILE A 39 6.66 8.20 10.11
C ILE A 39 5.63 7.71 11.13
N PHE A 40 4.69 6.90 10.69
CA PHE A 40 3.61 6.38 11.52
C PHE A 40 3.75 4.87 11.74
N GLY A 41 3.68 4.43 13.00
CA GLY A 41 3.74 3.01 13.38
C GLY A 41 2.37 2.44 13.73
N LEU A 42 1.94 1.40 13.02
CA LEU A 42 0.72 0.65 13.34
C LEU A 42 1.09 -0.63 14.11
N LEU A 43 0.91 -0.61 15.42
CA LEU A 43 1.31 -1.67 16.33
C LEU A 43 0.10 -2.45 16.87
N GLY A 44 0.31 -3.71 17.22
CA GLY A 44 -0.72 -4.55 17.81
C GLY A 44 -0.45 -6.05 17.62
N PRO A 45 -1.14 -6.94 18.36
CA PRO A 45 -0.99 -8.39 18.23
C PRO A 45 -1.49 -8.92 16.89
N ASN A 46 -1.20 -10.18 16.61
CA ASN A 46 -1.77 -10.86 15.43
C ASN A 46 -3.30 -10.89 15.52
N GLY A 47 -3.98 -10.63 14.42
CA GLY A 47 -5.44 -10.55 14.38
C GLY A 47 -6.04 -9.20 14.79
N SER A 48 -5.25 -8.19 15.18
CA SER A 48 -5.76 -6.86 15.58
C SER A 48 -6.21 -5.97 14.41
N GLY A 49 -6.29 -6.48 13.19
CA GLY A 49 -6.77 -5.72 12.03
C GLY A 49 -5.72 -4.93 11.26
N LYS A 50 -4.43 -4.91 11.66
CA LYS A 50 -3.36 -4.16 10.98
C LYS A 50 -3.31 -4.40 9.47
N SER A 51 -3.18 -5.67 9.08
CA SER A 51 -3.11 -6.05 7.66
C SER A 51 -4.40 -5.74 6.91
N THR A 52 -5.54 -5.80 7.58
CA THR A 52 -6.84 -5.43 7.02
C THR A 52 -6.89 -3.93 6.75
N THR A 53 -6.47 -3.12 7.72
CA THR A 53 -6.39 -1.66 7.58
C THR A 53 -5.44 -1.26 6.44
N ILE A 54 -4.24 -1.84 6.39
CA ILE A 54 -3.27 -1.59 5.31
C ILE A 54 -3.88 -1.95 3.94
N LYS A 55 -4.54 -3.09 3.81
CA LYS A 55 -5.19 -3.49 2.55
C LYS A 55 -6.29 -2.52 2.13
N ILE A 56 -7.03 -1.93 3.08
CA ILE A 56 -8.05 -0.91 2.78
C ILE A 56 -7.39 0.39 2.33
N ILE A 57 -6.32 0.83 3.00
CA ILE A 57 -5.54 2.01 2.57
C ILE A 57 -5.01 1.82 1.14
N LEU A 58 -4.51 0.62 0.82
CA LEU A 58 -4.01 0.28 -0.52
C LEU A 58 -5.13 0.10 -1.57
N GLY A 59 -6.42 0.20 -1.18
CA GLY A 59 -7.54 -0.04 -2.07
C GLY A 59 -7.63 -1.48 -2.58
N LEU A 60 -7.00 -2.44 -1.89
CA LEU A 60 -7.06 -3.87 -2.18
C LEU A 60 -8.24 -4.56 -1.50
N LEU A 61 -8.86 -3.87 -0.56
CA LEU A 61 -10.00 -4.35 0.21
C LEU A 61 -10.95 -3.18 0.47
N GLU A 62 -12.24 -3.38 0.27
CA GLU A 62 -13.26 -2.39 0.58
C GLU A 62 -13.63 -2.43 2.07
N ALA A 63 -13.85 -1.26 2.67
CA ALA A 63 -14.44 -1.14 3.99
C ALA A 63 -15.91 -1.58 3.97
N SER A 64 -16.42 -2.07 5.09
CA SER A 64 -17.87 -2.32 5.26
C SER A 64 -18.62 -1.02 5.50
N THR A 65 -18.04 -0.10 6.27
CA THR A 65 -18.51 1.27 6.49
C THR A 65 -17.32 2.20 6.73
N GLY A 66 -17.58 3.51 6.65
CA GLY A 66 -16.54 4.54 6.82
C GLY A 66 -15.76 4.83 5.55
N ASN A 67 -14.78 5.71 5.66
CA ASN A 67 -14.02 6.22 4.53
C ASN A 67 -12.52 6.10 4.77
N CYS A 68 -11.77 5.88 3.68
CA CYS A 68 -10.32 5.96 3.67
C CYS A 68 -9.87 6.80 2.48
N GLU A 69 -9.06 7.82 2.73
CA GLU A 69 -8.54 8.75 1.72
C GLU A 69 -7.02 8.79 1.76
N ILE A 70 -6.43 8.99 0.58
CA ILE A 70 -5.01 9.26 0.37
C ILE A 70 -4.90 10.62 -0.31
N TYR A 71 -4.26 11.59 0.34
CA TYR A 71 -4.18 12.99 -0.12
C TYR A 71 -5.56 13.55 -0.56
N GLY A 72 -6.61 13.28 0.25
CA GLY A 72 -7.97 13.74 0.01
C GLY A 72 -8.71 13.03 -1.13
N LYS A 73 -8.18 11.94 -1.67
CA LYS A 73 -8.84 11.10 -2.69
C LYS A 73 -9.23 9.75 -2.08
N PRO A 74 -10.43 9.22 -2.37
CA PRO A 74 -10.80 7.87 -1.93
C PRO A 74 -9.77 6.82 -2.32
N SER A 75 -9.34 5.98 -1.36
CA SER A 75 -8.25 5.01 -1.56
C SER A 75 -8.55 3.95 -2.65
N GLN A 76 -9.83 3.72 -2.96
CA GLN A 76 -10.26 2.82 -4.03
C GLN A 76 -9.94 3.35 -5.44
N LEU A 77 -9.77 4.68 -5.60
CA LEU A 77 -9.47 5.28 -6.89
C LEU A 77 -8.02 4.97 -7.31
N VAL A 78 -7.83 4.65 -8.59
CA VAL A 78 -6.51 4.40 -9.17
C VAL A 78 -5.59 5.60 -8.98
N ASP A 79 -6.12 6.81 -9.13
CA ASP A 79 -5.34 8.05 -8.98
C ASP A 79 -4.83 8.29 -7.57
N ALA A 80 -5.54 7.86 -6.53
CA ALA A 80 -5.07 7.92 -5.15
C ALA A 80 -3.84 7.03 -4.95
N ARG A 81 -3.82 5.86 -5.59
CA ARG A 81 -2.77 4.84 -5.45
C ARG A 81 -1.48 5.15 -6.22
N ARG A 82 -1.51 6.09 -7.17
CA ARG A 82 -0.31 6.48 -7.93
C ARG A 82 0.82 7.04 -7.06
N SER A 83 0.47 7.61 -5.90
CA SER A 83 1.44 8.15 -4.92
C SER A 83 1.82 7.15 -3.83
N VAL A 84 1.38 5.88 -3.92
CA VAL A 84 1.58 4.88 -2.89
C VAL A 84 2.59 3.84 -3.34
N GLY A 85 3.65 3.66 -2.54
CA GLY A 85 4.53 2.49 -2.61
C GLY A 85 4.17 1.50 -1.51
N PHE A 86 4.21 0.21 -1.81
CA PHE A 86 3.95 -0.85 -0.84
C PHE A 86 5.03 -1.93 -0.90
N LEU A 87 5.66 -2.19 0.25
CA LEU A 87 6.58 -3.32 0.42
C LEU A 87 5.96 -4.29 1.44
N PRO A 88 5.54 -5.49 1.03
CA PRO A 88 5.03 -6.51 1.94
C PRO A 88 6.16 -7.13 2.78
N GLU A 89 5.80 -7.75 3.91
CA GLU A 89 6.74 -8.46 4.80
C GLU A 89 7.51 -9.58 4.08
N ALA A 90 6.84 -10.29 3.16
CA ALA A 90 7.44 -11.33 2.31
C ALA A 90 7.19 -10.98 0.83
N PRO A 91 8.06 -10.17 0.21
CA PRO A 91 7.92 -9.86 -1.20
C PRO A 91 8.24 -11.09 -2.04
N TYR A 92 7.31 -11.49 -2.91
CA TYR A 92 7.55 -12.54 -3.88
C TYR A 92 8.19 -11.94 -5.13
N PHE A 93 9.49 -12.23 -5.31
CA PHE A 93 10.19 -11.88 -6.53
C PHE A 93 10.26 -13.09 -7.48
N TYR A 94 10.21 -12.81 -8.77
CA TYR A 94 10.43 -13.82 -9.80
C TYR A 94 11.90 -14.26 -9.78
N ARG A 95 12.16 -15.48 -9.34
CA ARG A 95 13.53 -16.02 -9.11
C ARG A 95 14.39 -16.10 -10.38
N TYR A 96 13.78 -16.03 -11.55
CA TYR A 96 14.46 -16.07 -12.85
C TYR A 96 14.83 -14.69 -13.39
N LEU A 97 14.43 -13.61 -12.70
CA LEU A 97 14.82 -12.26 -13.05
C LEU A 97 16.04 -11.82 -12.25
N THR A 98 16.99 -11.19 -12.93
CA THR A 98 18.05 -10.43 -12.27
C THR A 98 17.46 -9.21 -11.55
N GLY A 99 18.18 -8.63 -10.59
CA GLY A 99 17.75 -7.41 -9.90
C GLY A 99 17.43 -6.27 -10.88
N ARG A 100 18.27 -6.13 -11.92
CA ARG A 100 18.09 -5.12 -12.98
C ARG A 100 16.81 -5.34 -13.79
N GLU A 101 16.51 -6.57 -14.16
CA GLU A 101 15.28 -6.93 -14.87
C GLU A 101 14.05 -6.73 -13.99
N LEU A 102 14.15 -7.05 -12.71
CA LEU A 102 13.07 -6.86 -11.74
C LEU A 102 12.71 -5.37 -11.59
N VAL A 103 13.71 -4.50 -11.37
CA VAL A 103 13.47 -3.05 -11.28
C VAL A 103 12.88 -2.50 -12.59
N ARG A 104 13.38 -2.95 -13.75
CA ARG A 104 12.83 -2.59 -15.06
C ARG A 104 11.37 -3.04 -15.22
N TYR A 105 11.04 -4.21 -14.75
CA TYR A 105 9.67 -4.73 -14.75
C TYR A 105 8.74 -3.84 -13.93
N TYR A 106 9.13 -3.49 -12.70
CA TYR A 106 8.34 -2.58 -11.85
C TYR A 106 8.25 -1.17 -12.42
N ALA A 107 9.32 -0.62 -12.98
CA ALA A 107 9.28 0.69 -13.63
C ALA A 107 8.22 0.75 -14.75
N ARG A 108 8.08 -0.34 -15.54
CA ARG A 108 7.04 -0.45 -16.57
C ARG A 108 5.63 -0.53 -15.99
N ILE A 109 5.43 -1.29 -14.90
CA ILE A 109 4.13 -1.38 -14.21
C ILE A 109 3.73 -0.03 -13.63
N CYS A 110 4.70 0.71 -13.06
CA CYS A 110 4.51 2.05 -12.52
C CYS A 110 4.39 3.13 -13.60
N MET A 111 4.34 2.73 -14.89
CA MET A 111 4.19 3.63 -16.05
C MET A 111 5.30 4.70 -16.15
N VAL A 112 6.51 4.40 -15.70
CA VAL A 112 7.67 5.26 -15.93
C VAL A 112 7.89 5.41 -17.44
N PRO A 113 8.08 6.62 -17.98
CA PRO A 113 8.33 6.83 -19.40
C PRO A 113 9.52 6.00 -19.88
N ARG A 114 9.40 5.37 -21.04
CA ARG A 114 10.45 4.47 -21.57
C ARG A 114 11.81 5.14 -21.69
N SER A 115 11.83 6.44 -21.99
CA SER A 115 13.05 7.26 -22.07
C SER A 115 13.75 7.45 -20.72
N GLU A 116 13.06 7.27 -19.61
CA GLU A 116 13.57 7.51 -18.26
C GLU A 116 13.88 6.20 -17.50
N ILE A 117 13.44 5.04 -18.03
CA ILE A 117 13.60 3.75 -17.33
C ILE A 117 15.07 3.46 -17.04
N ASP A 118 15.97 3.61 -18.02
CA ASP A 118 17.37 3.20 -17.84
C ASP A 118 18.09 4.12 -16.83
N SER A 119 17.85 5.43 -16.88
CA SER A 119 18.43 6.39 -15.90
C SER A 119 17.86 6.16 -14.49
N ALA A 120 16.57 5.92 -14.37
CA ALA A 120 15.94 5.57 -13.09
C ALA A 120 16.48 4.25 -12.53
N LEU A 121 16.71 3.27 -13.40
CA LEU A 121 17.28 1.98 -13.05
C LEU A 121 18.69 2.12 -12.46
N ASP A 122 19.55 2.85 -13.15
CA ASP A 122 20.94 3.07 -12.71
C ASP A 122 20.96 3.79 -11.36
N SER A 123 20.09 4.79 -11.18
CA SER A 123 19.96 5.51 -9.91
C SER A 123 19.53 4.61 -8.76
N VAL A 124 18.54 3.71 -8.97
CA VAL A 124 18.07 2.78 -7.93
C VAL A 124 19.14 1.75 -7.60
N ILE A 125 19.81 1.17 -8.61
CA ILE A 125 20.87 0.17 -8.40
C ILE A 125 22.04 0.77 -7.62
N GLN A 126 22.43 2.02 -7.94
CA GLN A 126 23.45 2.74 -7.21
C GLN A 126 23.04 3.03 -5.77
N LEU A 127 21.78 3.44 -5.55
CA LEU A 127 21.23 3.76 -4.22
C LEU A 127 21.29 2.54 -3.27
N VAL A 128 21.05 1.32 -3.80
CA VAL A 128 21.08 0.08 -3.00
C VAL A 128 22.46 -0.60 -3.00
N GLY A 129 23.49 0.00 -3.61
CA GLY A 129 24.86 -0.53 -3.62
C GLY A 129 25.05 -1.80 -4.43
N MET A 130 24.21 -2.03 -5.45
CA MET A 130 24.25 -3.24 -6.29
C MET A 130 24.85 -2.97 -7.68
N THR A 131 25.78 -2.06 -7.79
CA THR A 131 26.41 -1.69 -9.07
C THR A 131 27.30 -2.77 -9.67
N GLU A 132 27.79 -3.72 -8.85
CA GLU A 132 28.68 -4.82 -9.25
C GLU A 132 27.98 -6.20 -9.27
N ALA A 133 26.66 -6.25 -9.14
CA ALA A 133 25.90 -7.49 -9.09
C ALA A 133 25.22 -7.85 -10.42
#